data_4a975564b5c1cfea758bf4be63561c59
#
_entry.id   4a975564b5c1cfea758bf4be63561c59
#
_cell.length_a   1.000
_cell.length_b   1.000
_cell.length_c   1.000
_cell.angle_alpha   90.00
_cell.angle_beta   90.00
_cell.angle_gamma   90.00
#
_symmetry.space_group_name_H-M   'P 1'
#
loop_
_entity.id
_entity.type
_entity.pdbx_description
1 polymer ?
#
loop_
_entity_poly.entity_id
_entity_poly.type
_entity_poly.pdbx_seq_one_letter_code
_entity_poly.pdbx_strand_id
1 'polypeptide(L)'
;TYGVKNVELCAAYAAIANGGNYIKPVYYTKILDHNGNVLIENNSAGRSVIKETTAYLLTSALEDVVQNGTGTACQLDNMAVAGKTGTTDKYNDLWFVGYTPYYTCAVWSGYDGNQKIPEGDARNFHKTLWRKVMSRIHQGMEYKEFEQPSGIEQISVCSETGLLPRAGCPVIEEYFDVATIPTDYCDQHFYDYDEDENGDDQEMEIYEEESLTPTPDPENPDAPENPDGNGGEEETPGEGGDGGDGGDNNDDIYYYE
;
A
#
# COMPACT_ATOMS: atom_id res chain seq x y z
N THR A 1 -23.45 -15.54 9.10
CA THR A 1 -22.00 -15.43 8.83
C THR A 1 -21.45 -16.84 8.67
N TYR A 2 -20.76 -17.14 7.60
CA TYR A 2 -20.11 -18.44 7.40
C TYR A 2 -18.69 -18.37 7.94
N GLY A 3 -18.23 -19.45 8.59
CA GLY A 3 -16.84 -19.58 9.01
C GLY A 3 -15.91 -19.74 7.79
N VAL A 4 -14.71 -19.20 7.89
CA VAL A 4 -13.67 -19.32 6.87
C VAL A 4 -12.39 -19.84 7.52
N LYS A 5 -11.62 -20.68 6.82
CA LYS A 5 -10.30 -21.08 7.31
C LYS A 5 -9.29 -19.98 7.10
N ASN A 6 -8.40 -19.79 8.08
CA ASN A 6 -7.35 -18.78 8.00
C ASN A 6 -6.54 -18.86 6.68
N VAL A 7 -6.10 -20.08 6.31
CA VAL A 7 -5.33 -20.28 5.07
C VAL A 7 -6.11 -19.95 3.80
N GLU A 8 -7.42 -20.18 3.79
CA GLU A 8 -8.27 -19.86 2.62
C GLU A 8 -8.43 -18.34 2.49
N LEU A 9 -8.63 -17.64 3.60
CA LEU A 9 -8.69 -16.18 3.60
C LEU A 9 -7.35 -15.56 3.24
N CYS A 10 -6.24 -16.08 3.78
CA CYS A 10 -4.89 -15.66 3.39
C CYS A 10 -4.66 -15.84 1.89
N ALA A 11 -5.07 -16.97 1.32
CA ALA A 11 -4.93 -17.23 -0.12
C ALA A 11 -5.80 -16.32 -0.99
N ALA A 12 -6.96 -15.89 -0.50
CA ALA A 12 -7.81 -14.93 -1.20
C ALA A 12 -7.12 -13.55 -1.27
N TYR A 13 -6.54 -13.08 -0.17
CA TYR A 13 -5.76 -11.84 -0.15
C TYR A 13 -4.47 -11.95 -0.95
N ALA A 14 -3.80 -13.12 -0.92
CA ALA A 14 -2.64 -13.38 -1.75
C ALA A 14 -2.98 -13.31 -3.25
N ALA A 15 -4.20 -13.66 -3.67
CA ALA A 15 -4.62 -13.50 -5.05
C ALA A 15 -4.74 -12.02 -5.45
N ILE A 16 -5.20 -11.14 -4.55
CA ILE A 16 -5.23 -9.68 -4.76
C ILE A 16 -3.79 -9.17 -4.88
N ALA A 17 -2.93 -9.50 -3.91
CA ALA A 17 -1.51 -9.13 -3.89
C ALA A 17 -0.74 -9.59 -5.14
N ASN A 18 -1.21 -10.65 -5.80
CA ASN A 18 -0.61 -11.26 -7.00
C ASN A 18 -1.35 -10.85 -8.29
N GLY A 19 -1.82 -9.59 -8.37
CA GLY A 19 -2.45 -9.04 -9.57
C GLY A 19 -3.70 -9.81 -10.02
N GLY A 20 -4.48 -10.36 -9.08
CA GLY A 20 -5.70 -11.10 -9.39
C GLY A 20 -5.49 -12.58 -9.71
N ASN A 21 -4.29 -13.11 -9.52
CA ASN A 21 -3.95 -14.51 -9.81
C ASN A 21 -3.97 -15.36 -8.53
N TYR A 22 -4.94 -16.24 -8.41
CA TYR A 22 -5.06 -17.18 -7.31
C TYR A 22 -4.14 -18.37 -7.49
N ILE A 23 -3.34 -18.68 -6.48
CA ILE A 23 -2.53 -19.89 -6.36
C ILE A 23 -3.06 -20.70 -5.18
N LYS A 24 -3.40 -21.97 -5.41
CA LYS A 24 -3.87 -22.85 -4.34
C LYS A 24 -2.76 -23.05 -3.30
N PRO A 25 -3.04 -22.83 -2.00
CA PRO A 25 -2.06 -23.09 -0.96
C PRO A 25 -1.54 -24.52 -0.98
N VAL A 26 -0.22 -24.65 -0.85
CA VAL A 26 0.46 -25.94 -0.75
C VAL A 26 1.27 -25.99 0.55
N TYR A 27 1.31 -27.16 1.19
CA TYR A 27 2.05 -27.36 2.44
C TYR A 27 3.38 -28.07 2.21
N TYR A 28 3.58 -28.61 0.99
CA TYR A 28 4.83 -29.22 0.53
C TYR A 28 4.93 -29.04 -0.97
N THR A 29 6.12 -28.84 -1.45
CA THR A 29 6.41 -28.75 -2.90
C THR A 29 6.79 -30.12 -3.45
N LYS A 30 7.52 -30.92 -2.66
CA LYS A 30 8.03 -32.21 -3.10
C LYS A 30 8.16 -33.17 -1.92
N ILE A 31 7.81 -34.44 -2.16
CA ILE A 31 8.07 -35.56 -1.24
C ILE A 31 9.01 -36.54 -1.95
N LEU A 32 10.11 -36.87 -1.29
CA LEU A 32 11.11 -37.81 -1.79
C LEU A 32 11.08 -39.11 -1.00
N ASP A 33 11.46 -40.24 -1.64
CA ASP A 33 11.76 -41.50 -0.97
C ASP A 33 13.15 -41.44 -0.31
N HIS A 34 13.53 -42.54 0.37
CA HIS A 34 14.84 -42.68 1.04
C HIS A 34 16.03 -42.72 0.06
N ASN A 35 15.79 -42.92 -1.24
CA ASN A 35 16.80 -42.89 -2.29
C ASN A 35 16.90 -41.56 -3.01
N GLY A 36 16.05 -40.58 -2.62
CA GLY A 36 15.98 -39.26 -3.27
C GLY A 36 15.08 -39.21 -4.51
N ASN A 37 14.33 -40.26 -4.82
CA ASN A 37 13.37 -40.24 -5.93
C ASN A 37 12.12 -39.47 -5.54
N VAL A 38 11.57 -38.71 -6.48
CA VAL A 38 10.34 -37.92 -6.27
C VAL A 38 9.15 -38.86 -6.20
N LEU A 39 8.47 -38.92 -5.04
CA LEU A 39 7.21 -39.62 -4.84
C LEU A 39 6.00 -38.75 -5.21
N ILE A 40 6.02 -37.48 -4.79
CA ILE A 40 4.97 -36.52 -5.06
C ILE A 40 5.63 -35.20 -5.37
N GLU A 41 5.14 -34.51 -6.39
CA GLU A 41 5.50 -33.12 -6.71
C GLU A 41 4.22 -32.28 -6.86
N ASN A 42 4.14 -31.19 -6.12
CA ASN A 42 3.05 -30.25 -6.18
C ASN A 42 3.42 -29.09 -7.10
N ASN A 43 2.82 -29.05 -8.28
CA ASN A 43 2.91 -27.92 -9.21
C ASN A 43 1.57 -27.19 -9.16
N SER A 44 1.50 -26.13 -8.33
CA SER A 44 0.31 -25.29 -8.25
C SER A 44 0.34 -24.26 -9.37
N ALA A 45 -0.40 -24.48 -10.43
CA ALA A 45 -0.62 -23.49 -11.46
C ALA A 45 -1.59 -22.40 -10.92
N GLY A 46 -1.22 -21.13 -11.10
CA GLY A 46 -2.10 -20.02 -10.83
C GLY A 46 -3.27 -19.95 -11.83
N ARG A 47 -4.37 -19.34 -11.41
CA ARG A 47 -5.48 -18.98 -12.31
C ARG A 47 -5.92 -17.56 -12.02
N SER A 48 -6.20 -16.77 -13.05
CA SER A 48 -6.80 -15.46 -12.90
C SER A 48 -8.21 -15.60 -12.33
N VAL A 49 -8.53 -14.83 -11.30
CA VAL A 49 -9.83 -14.81 -10.61
C VAL A 49 -10.48 -13.44 -10.62
N ILE A 50 -9.69 -12.36 -10.69
CA ILE A 50 -10.12 -10.98 -10.92
C ILE A 50 -9.15 -10.31 -11.88
N LYS A 51 -9.54 -9.18 -12.49
CA LYS A 51 -8.65 -8.39 -13.34
C LYS A 51 -7.52 -7.79 -12.53
N GLU A 52 -6.38 -7.58 -13.15
CA GLU A 52 -5.23 -6.93 -12.53
C GLU A 52 -5.55 -5.49 -12.09
N THR A 53 -6.28 -4.74 -12.92
CA THR A 53 -6.78 -3.39 -12.59
C THR A 53 -7.69 -3.40 -11.36
N THR A 54 -8.60 -4.39 -11.25
CA THR A 54 -9.46 -4.56 -10.07
C THR A 54 -8.66 -4.90 -8.82
N ALA A 55 -7.62 -5.75 -8.94
CA ALA A 55 -6.74 -6.09 -7.84
C ALA A 55 -5.96 -4.87 -7.35
N TYR A 56 -5.48 -4.02 -8.26
CA TYR A 56 -4.76 -2.80 -7.91
C TYR A 56 -5.66 -1.77 -7.21
N LEU A 57 -6.85 -1.48 -7.76
CA LEU A 57 -7.82 -0.56 -7.12
C LEU A 57 -8.19 -1.02 -5.71
N LEU A 58 -8.39 -2.33 -5.53
CA LEU A 58 -8.65 -2.89 -4.20
C LEU A 58 -7.42 -2.77 -3.29
N THR A 59 -6.21 -2.94 -3.82
CA THR A 59 -4.96 -2.76 -3.09
C THR A 59 -4.80 -1.32 -2.61
N SER A 60 -5.02 -0.33 -3.47
CA SER A 60 -5.00 1.09 -3.12
C SER A 60 -5.98 1.40 -1.96
N ALA A 61 -7.23 0.95 -2.06
CA ALA A 61 -8.19 1.12 -0.97
C ALA A 61 -7.77 0.40 0.34
N LEU A 62 -7.06 -0.72 0.25
CA LEU A 62 -6.55 -1.45 1.41
C LEU A 62 -5.27 -0.82 1.99
N GLU A 63 -4.49 -0.09 1.19
CA GLU A 63 -3.40 0.76 1.68
C GLU A 63 -3.94 1.91 2.53
N ASP A 64 -5.02 2.56 2.10
CA ASP A 64 -5.70 3.59 2.89
C ASP A 64 -6.18 3.10 4.26
N VAL A 65 -6.69 1.87 4.34
CA VAL A 65 -7.05 1.27 5.62
C VAL A 65 -5.85 1.19 6.56
N VAL A 66 -4.66 0.93 6.03
CA VAL A 66 -3.42 0.85 6.83
C VAL A 66 -2.80 2.22 7.07
N GLN A 67 -2.92 3.15 6.15
CA GLN A 67 -2.36 4.49 6.30
C GLN A 67 -3.22 5.38 7.20
N ASN A 68 -4.52 5.39 6.98
CA ASN A 68 -5.45 6.35 7.56
C ASN A 68 -6.62 5.72 8.35
N GLY A 69 -6.79 4.40 8.25
CA GLY A 69 -7.96 3.70 8.78
C GLY A 69 -7.70 2.80 9.99
N THR A 70 -8.47 1.74 10.10
CA THR A 70 -8.46 0.79 11.23
C THR A 70 -7.21 -0.09 11.30
N GLY A 71 -6.39 -0.07 10.26
CA GLY A 71 -5.17 -0.87 10.10
C GLY A 71 -3.87 -0.15 10.48
N THR A 72 -3.90 1.10 10.97
CA THR A 72 -2.70 1.93 11.21
C THR A 72 -1.66 1.26 12.12
N ALA A 73 -2.09 0.43 13.07
CA ALA A 73 -1.19 -0.34 13.93
C ALA A 73 -0.38 -1.42 13.18
N CYS A 74 -0.70 -1.68 11.92
CA CYS A 74 -0.03 -2.67 11.07
C CYS A 74 0.91 -2.05 10.03
N GLN A 75 1.16 -0.75 10.09
CA GLN A 75 2.18 -0.10 9.25
C GLN A 75 3.56 -0.70 9.51
N LEU A 76 4.36 -0.83 8.45
CA LEU A 76 5.77 -1.21 8.50
C LEU A 76 6.63 -0.01 8.13
N ASP A 77 7.76 0.13 8.81
CA ASP A 77 8.60 1.33 8.66
C ASP A 77 9.28 1.44 7.28
N ASN A 78 9.42 0.33 6.58
CA ASN A 78 10.15 0.26 5.31
C ASN A 78 9.48 -0.68 4.29
N MET A 79 8.15 -0.62 4.18
CA MET A 79 7.42 -1.44 3.21
C MET A 79 6.01 -0.92 2.99
N ALA A 80 5.52 -0.91 1.75
CA ALA A 80 4.11 -0.69 1.46
C ALA A 80 3.26 -1.83 2.02
N VAL A 81 2.14 -1.49 2.64
CA VAL A 81 1.23 -2.46 3.29
C VAL A 81 -0.20 -2.17 2.90
N ALA A 82 -0.87 -3.17 2.40
CA ALA A 82 -2.31 -3.18 2.18
C ALA A 82 -2.98 -4.22 3.10
N GLY A 83 -4.13 -3.90 3.70
CA GLY A 83 -4.76 -4.87 4.59
C GLY A 83 -6.09 -4.42 5.18
N LYS A 84 -6.77 -5.36 5.82
CA LYS A 84 -8.10 -5.13 6.40
C LYS A 84 -8.26 -5.80 7.75
N THR A 85 -8.86 -5.07 8.67
CA THR A 85 -9.34 -5.61 9.95
C THR A 85 -10.69 -6.30 9.79
N GLY A 86 -10.94 -7.32 10.60
CA GLY A 86 -12.25 -7.93 10.78
C GLY A 86 -12.58 -8.05 12.26
N THR A 87 -13.79 -7.70 12.63
CA THR A 87 -14.27 -7.78 14.02
C THR A 87 -15.72 -8.23 13.99
N THR A 88 -16.05 -9.30 14.72
CA THR A 88 -17.44 -9.69 14.91
C THR A 88 -18.14 -8.80 15.92
N ASP A 89 -19.47 -8.64 15.83
CA ASP A 89 -20.27 -7.69 16.62
C ASP A 89 -20.04 -7.78 18.15
N LYS A 90 -19.71 -8.96 18.64
CA LYS A 90 -19.47 -9.19 20.08
C LYS A 90 -17.99 -9.26 20.44
N TYR A 91 -17.09 -8.96 19.50
CA TYR A 91 -15.64 -9.14 19.68
C TYR A 91 -15.25 -10.59 20.00
N ASN A 92 -15.94 -11.56 19.41
CA ASN A 92 -15.59 -12.97 19.58
C ASN A 92 -14.43 -13.38 18.66
N ASP A 93 -14.35 -12.73 17.48
CA ASP A 93 -13.31 -12.94 16.49
C ASP A 93 -12.70 -11.60 16.08
N LEU A 94 -11.40 -11.56 16.05
CA LEU A 94 -10.61 -10.43 15.56
C LEU A 94 -9.65 -10.93 14.48
N TRP A 95 -9.65 -10.24 13.37
CA TRP A 95 -8.84 -10.54 12.21
C TRP A 95 -8.01 -9.35 11.77
N PHE A 96 -6.82 -9.62 11.31
CA PHE A 96 -6.13 -8.76 10.38
C PHE A 96 -5.53 -9.61 9.27
N VAL A 97 -5.88 -9.29 8.03
CA VAL A 97 -5.28 -9.89 6.84
C VAL A 97 -4.65 -8.76 6.05
N GLY A 98 -3.37 -8.86 5.79
CA GLY A 98 -2.63 -7.84 5.07
C GLY A 98 -1.47 -8.46 4.29
N TYR A 99 -0.97 -7.69 3.36
CA TYR A 99 0.12 -8.09 2.48
C TYR A 99 1.03 -6.91 2.14
N THR A 100 2.19 -7.26 1.67
CA THR A 100 3.18 -6.39 1.07
C THR A 100 3.43 -6.88 -0.36
N PRO A 101 4.24 -6.20 -1.17
CA PRO A 101 4.65 -6.75 -2.47
C PRO A 101 5.42 -8.08 -2.39
N TYR A 102 5.78 -8.55 -1.19
CA TYR A 102 6.53 -9.79 -0.97
C TYR A 102 5.70 -10.91 -0.35
N TYR A 103 4.89 -10.62 0.67
CA TYR A 103 4.26 -11.63 1.51
C TYR A 103 2.83 -11.26 1.89
N THR A 104 2.00 -12.27 2.05
CA THR A 104 0.64 -12.16 2.62
C THR A 104 0.60 -12.88 3.95
N CYS A 105 -0.03 -12.25 4.95
CA CYS A 105 -0.19 -12.82 6.28
C CYS A 105 -1.61 -12.59 6.79
N ALA A 106 -2.22 -13.62 7.38
CA ALA A 106 -3.51 -13.55 8.03
C ALA A 106 -3.40 -13.98 9.48
N VAL A 107 -3.86 -13.13 10.39
CA VAL A 107 -3.90 -13.41 11.82
C VAL A 107 -5.34 -13.37 12.30
N TRP A 108 -5.75 -14.45 12.97
CA TRP A 108 -6.99 -14.55 13.69
C TRP A 108 -6.71 -14.63 15.20
N SER A 109 -7.56 -13.98 15.97
CA SER A 109 -7.57 -14.05 17.42
C SER A 109 -8.99 -14.29 17.90
N GLY A 110 -9.20 -15.32 18.70
CA GLY A 110 -10.50 -15.74 19.20
C GLY A 110 -10.40 -16.92 20.14
N TYR A 111 -11.52 -17.35 20.68
CA TYR A 111 -11.64 -18.54 21.51
C TYR A 111 -12.44 -19.62 20.80
N ASP A 112 -12.03 -20.88 20.90
CA ASP A 112 -12.73 -22.04 20.30
C ASP A 112 -14.20 -22.12 20.77
N GLY A 113 -14.49 -21.70 21.98
CA GLY A 113 -15.83 -21.64 22.56
C GLY A 113 -16.65 -20.41 22.16
N ASN A 114 -16.24 -19.65 21.15
CA ASN A 114 -16.92 -18.43 20.69
C ASN A 114 -17.18 -17.41 21.81
N GLN A 115 -16.21 -17.23 22.70
CA GLN A 115 -16.30 -16.31 23.84
C GLN A 115 -15.83 -14.92 23.42
N LYS A 116 -16.35 -13.90 24.10
CA LYS A 116 -15.95 -12.51 23.92
C LYS A 116 -14.49 -12.31 24.35
N ILE A 117 -13.71 -11.70 23.48
CA ILE A 117 -12.33 -11.28 23.79
C ILE A 117 -12.37 -10.12 24.79
N PRO A 118 -11.61 -10.19 25.90
CA PRO A 118 -11.54 -9.11 26.88
C PRO A 118 -11.13 -7.76 26.27
N GLU A 119 -11.48 -6.69 26.94
CA GLU A 119 -11.05 -5.34 26.56
C GLU A 119 -9.56 -5.12 26.80
N GLY A 120 -9.02 -4.06 26.21
CA GLY A 120 -7.62 -3.70 26.32
C GLY A 120 -6.73 -4.38 25.25
N ASP A 121 -5.53 -4.76 25.62
CA ASP A 121 -4.49 -5.26 24.70
C ASP A 121 -4.89 -6.52 23.93
N ALA A 122 -5.75 -7.36 24.53
CA ALA A 122 -6.26 -8.55 23.87
C ALA A 122 -7.00 -8.22 22.56
N ARG A 123 -7.66 -7.07 22.47
CA ARG A 123 -8.37 -6.61 21.26
C ARG A 123 -7.43 -6.08 20.17
N ASN A 124 -6.16 -5.87 20.48
CA ASN A 124 -5.15 -5.43 19.52
C ASN A 124 -4.12 -6.53 19.20
N PHE A 125 -4.21 -7.67 19.86
CA PHE A 125 -3.23 -8.76 19.75
C PHE A 125 -2.99 -9.19 18.30
N HIS A 126 -4.06 -9.40 17.53
CA HIS A 126 -3.98 -9.81 16.12
C HIS A 126 -3.16 -8.83 15.26
N LYS A 127 -3.34 -7.53 15.44
CA LYS A 127 -2.59 -6.48 14.73
C LYS A 127 -1.14 -6.43 15.19
N THR A 128 -0.93 -6.48 16.49
CA THR A 128 0.42 -6.48 17.09
C THR A 128 1.22 -7.70 16.64
N LEU A 129 0.61 -8.89 16.65
CA LEU A 129 1.26 -10.12 16.18
C LEU A 129 1.60 -10.03 14.70
N TRP A 130 0.65 -9.60 13.86
CA TRP A 130 0.85 -9.42 12.43
C TRP A 130 2.04 -8.50 12.16
N ARG A 131 2.06 -7.30 12.77
CA ARG A 131 3.15 -6.33 12.60
C ARG A 131 4.50 -6.91 13.02
N LYS A 132 4.57 -7.57 14.18
CA LYS A 132 5.82 -8.18 14.66
C LYS A 132 6.35 -9.25 13.70
N VAL A 133 5.49 -10.13 13.21
CA VAL A 133 5.89 -11.16 12.24
C VAL A 133 6.36 -10.51 10.95
N MET A 134 5.56 -9.63 10.37
CA MET A 134 5.89 -8.99 9.09
C MET A 134 7.13 -8.10 9.18
N SER A 135 7.29 -7.31 10.24
CA SER A 135 8.51 -6.52 10.45
C SER A 135 9.76 -7.42 10.50
N ARG A 136 9.66 -8.59 11.14
CA ARG A 136 10.80 -9.50 11.26
C ARG A 136 11.20 -10.15 9.95
N ILE A 137 10.22 -10.62 9.16
CA ILE A 137 10.51 -11.28 7.87
C ILE A 137 10.94 -10.29 6.77
N HIS A 138 10.66 -8.98 6.94
CA HIS A 138 11.09 -7.95 6.01
C HIS A 138 12.43 -7.30 6.38
N GLN A 139 13.09 -7.75 7.46
CA GLN A 139 14.40 -7.21 7.83
C GLN A 139 15.43 -7.44 6.71
N GLY A 140 16.02 -6.35 6.23
CA GLY A 140 17.02 -6.39 5.17
C GLY A 140 16.46 -6.55 3.76
N MET A 141 15.13 -6.56 3.60
CA MET A 141 14.51 -6.52 2.27
C MET A 141 14.50 -5.09 1.72
N GLU A 142 14.60 -4.99 0.40
CA GLU A 142 14.48 -3.73 -0.30
C GLU A 142 13.04 -3.20 -0.22
N TYR A 143 12.88 -1.87 -0.08
CA TYR A 143 11.57 -1.23 -0.13
C TYR A 143 10.92 -1.47 -1.49
N LYS A 144 9.63 -1.83 -1.47
CA LYS A 144 8.80 -1.93 -2.67
C LYS A 144 7.43 -1.31 -2.42
N GLU A 145 6.92 -0.68 -3.46
CA GLU A 145 5.53 -0.26 -3.61
C GLU A 145 4.76 -1.30 -4.43
N PHE A 146 3.45 -1.22 -4.41
CA PHE A 146 2.62 -2.03 -5.30
C PHE A 146 2.68 -1.47 -6.71
N GLU A 147 2.99 -2.34 -7.67
CA GLU A 147 3.14 -1.93 -9.07
C GLU A 147 1.78 -1.58 -9.67
N GLN A 148 1.67 -0.36 -10.22
CA GLN A 148 0.49 0.08 -10.94
C GLN A 148 0.45 -0.60 -12.31
N PRO A 149 -0.61 -1.37 -12.64
CA PRO A 149 -0.73 -2.02 -13.93
C PRO A 149 -1.12 -1.02 -15.03
N SER A 150 -0.86 -1.40 -16.27
CA SER A 150 -1.39 -0.69 -17.43
C SER A 150 -2.93 -0.67 -17.39
N GLY A 151 -3.55 0.45 -17.73
CA GLY A 151 -5.01 0.60 -17.69
C GLY A 151 -5.55 1.14 -16.35
N ILE A 152 -4.69 1.61 -15.47
CA ILE A 152 -5.03 2.43 -14.31
C ILE A 152 -4.48 3.83 -14.52
N GLU A 153 -5.31 4.83 -14.31
CA GLU A 153 -4.93 6.24 -14.33
C GLU A 153 -5.34 6.91 -13.03
N GLN A 154 -4.52 7.86 -12.58
CA GLN A 154 -4.82 8.72 -11.46
C GLN A 154 -5.35 10.03 -12.00
N ILE A 155 -6.54 10.42 -11.56
CA ILE A 155 -7.21 11.65 -12.00
C ILE A 155 -7.79 12.41 -10.82
N SER A 156 -7.88 13.72 -11.00
CA SER A 156 -8.55 14.60 -10.04
C SER A 156 -10.06 14.44 -10.14
N VAL A 157 -10.72 14.22 -9.00
CA VAL A 157 -12.19 14.15 -8.89
C VAL A 157 -12.69 14.99 -7.72
N CYS A 158 -13.95 15.36 -7.76
CA CYS A 158 -14.62 15.97 -6.62
C CYS A 158 -14.74 14.92 -5.50
N SER A 159 -14.21 15.22 -4.30
CA SER A 159 -14.18 14.29 -3.16
C SER A 159 -15.57 13.90 -2.63
N GLU A 160 -16.59 14.70 -2.93
CA GLU A 160 -17.96 14.46 -2.48
C GLU A 160 -18.79 13.65 -3.48
N THR A 161 -18.56 13.87 -4.80
CA THR A 161 -19.36 13.21 -5.84
C THR A 161 -18.61 12.12 -6.61
N GLY A 162 -17.26 12.14 -6.59
CA GLY A 162 -16.44 11.26 -7.40
C GLY A 162 -16.47 11.58 -8.91
N LEU A 163 -17.11 12.68 -9.32
CA LEU A 163 -17.19 13.15 -10.71
C LEU A 163 -16.04 14.11 -11.03
N LEU A 164 -15.85 14.44 -12.30
CA LEU A 164 -14.85 15.43 -12.71
C LEU A 164 -15.10 16.76 -12.01
N PRO A 165 -14.06 17.42 -11.48
CA PRO A 165 -14.23 18.59 -10.65
C PRO A 165 -14.61 19.82 -11.50
N ARG A 166 -15.34 20.75 -10.89
CA ARG A 166 -15.57 22.13 -11.39
C ARG A 166 -14.94 23.11 -10.42
N ALA A 167 -14.91 24.38 -10.82
CA ALA A 167 -14.48 25.46 -9.95
C ALA A 167 -15.30 25.44 -8.63
N GLY A 168 -14.61 25.40 -7.48
CA GLY A 168 -15.24 25.32 -6.15
C GLY A 168 -15.41 23.91 -5.59
N CYS A 169 -15.11 22.85 -6.35
CA CYS A 169 -15.11 21.50 -5.81
C CYS A 169 -13.94 21.28 -4.83
N PRO A 170 -14.17 20.57 -3.71
CA PRO A 170 -13.07 19.93 -3.00
C PRO A 170 -12.53 18.80 -3.87
N VAL A 171 -11.22 18.81 -4.15
CA VAL A 171 -10.58 17.91 -5.12
C VAL A 171 -9.69 16.89 -4.40
N ILE A 172 -9.76 15.65 -4.84
CA ILE A 172 -8.83 14.58 -4.48
C ILE A 172 -8.31 13.88 -5.74
N GLU A 173 -7.12 13.27 -5.61
CA GLU A 173 -6.56 12.41 -6.65
C GLU A 173 -6.96 10.96 -6.34
N GLU A 174 -7.59 10.28 -7.33
CA GLU A 174 -8.05 8.90 -7.20
C GLU A 174 -7.65 8.04 -8.39
N TYR A 175 -7.47 6.74 -8.15
CA TYR A 175 -7.17 5.77 -9.20
C TYR A 175 -8.43 5.22 -9.85
N PHE A 176 -8.42 5.12 -11.18
CA PHE A 176 -9.51 4.56 -11.98
C PHE A 176 -8.99 3.54 -12.98
N ASP A 177 -9.78 2.51 -13.24
CA ASP A 177 -9.64 1.74 -14.48
C ASP A 177 -10.05 2.66 -15.64
N VAL A 178 -9.22 2.78 -16.66
CA VAL A 178 -9.45 3.68 -17.82
C VAL A 178 -10.83 3.49 -18.47
N ALA A 179 -11.42 2.30 -18.33
CA ALA A 179 -12.77 2.02 -18.83
C ALA A 179 -13.88 2.59 -17.94
N THR A 180 -13.57 3.08 -16.75
CA THR A 180 -14.53 3.56 -15.74
C THR A 180 -14.26 4.96 -15.26
N ILE A 181 -13.37 5.68 -15.92
CA ILE A 181 -13.13 7.11 -15.66
C ILE A 181 -14.45 7.88 -15.79
N PRO A 182 -14.83 8.71 -14.82
CA PRO A 182 -16.04 9.54 -14.93
C PRO A 182 -15.93 10.50 -16.12
N THR A 183 -17.02 10.63 -16.85
CA THR A 183 -17.15 11.58 -17.96
C THR A 183 -18.00 12.80 -17.61
N ASP A 184 -18.77 12.68 -16.52
CA ASP A 184 -19.66 13.74 -16.05
C ASP A 184 -18.95 14.64 -15.04
N TYR A 185 -19.29 15.91 -15.07
CA TYR A 185 -18.78 16.89 -14.12
C TYR A 185 -19.67 16.98 -12.88
N CYS A 186 -19.07 17.34 -11.76
CA CYS A 186 -19.78 17.58 -10.51
C CYS A 186 -20.88 18.64 -10.72
N ASP A 187 -22.07 18.35 -10.22
CA ASP A 187 -23.26 19.20 -10.28
C ASP A 187 -23.64 19.84 -8.92
N GLN A 188 -22.86 19.55 -7.86
CA GLN A 188 -23.16 20.01 -6.50
C GLN A 188 -22.39 21.29 -6.12
N HIS A 189 -21.29 21.59 -6.78
CA HIS A 189 -20.41 22.72 -6.46
C HIS A 189 -20.37 23.68 -7.65
N PHE A 190 -21.48 24.40 -7.87
CA PHE A 190 -21.54 25.53 -8.76
C PHE A 190 -21.43 26.82 -7.94
N TYR A 191 -20.56 27.71 -8.35
CA TYR A 191 -20.85 29.11 -8.17
C TYR A 191 -21.73 29.49 -9.36
N ASP A 192 -23.05 29.59 -9.17
CA ASP A 192 -23.87 30.41 -10.04
C ASP A 192 -23.29 31.83 -9.86
N TYR A 193 -22.59 32.31 -10.84
CA TYR A 193 -22.46 33.74 -11.00
C TYR A 193 -23.87 34.22 -11.30
N ASP A 194 -24.60 34.64 -10.27
CA ASP A 194 -25.75 35.50 -10.48
C ASP A 194 -25.25 36.60 -11.42
N GLU A 195 -25.73 36.62 -12.65
CA GLU A 195 -25.57 37.74 -13.55
C GLU A 195 -26.25 38.91 -12.81
N ASP A 196 -25.48 39.63 -11.98
CA ASP A 196 -25.91 40.89 -11.42
C ASP A 196 -26.27 41.76 -12.62
N GLU A 197 -27.56 42.09 -12.74
CA GLU A 197 -28.15 42.97 -13.78
C GLU A 197 -27.55 44.42 -13.76
N ASN A 198 -26.26 44.54 -13.51
CA ASN A 198 -25.54 45.79 -13.70
C ASN A 198 -24.45 45.57 -14.74
N GLY A 199 -24.86 45.81 -15.99
CA GLY A 199 -23.97 45.78 -17.15
C GLY A 199 -22.83 46.76 -17.04
N ASP A 200 -21.67 46.27 -16.63
CA ASP A 200 -20.39 46.83 -17.01
C ASP A 200 -19.64 45.69 -17.75
N ASP A 201 -19.66 45.81 -19.07
CA ASP A 201 -18.87 44.97 -19.99
C ASP A 201 -17.39 45.15 -19.66
N GLN A 202 -16.87 44.40 -18.69
CA GLN A 202 -15.44 44.14 -18.61
C GLN A 202 -15.15 42.91 -19.47
N GLU A 203 -14.64 43.19 -20.66
CA GLU A 203 -14.04 42.21 -21.54
C GLU A 203 -13.02 41.40 -20.74
N MET A 204 -13.39 40.17 -20.39
CA MET A 204 -12.50 39.21 -19.79
C MET A 204 -11.59 38.67 -20.89
N GLU A 205 -10.32 39.13 -20.89
CA GLU A 205 -9.28 38.54 -21.74
C GLU A 205 -9.20 37.06 -21.44
N ILE A 206 -9.67 36.27 -22.38
CA ILE A 206 -9.48 34.83 -22.40
C ILE A 206 -7.98 34.63 -22.67
N TYR A 207 -7.23 34.26 -21.66
CA TYR A 207 -5.89 33.72 -21.87
C TYR A 207 -6.06 32.35 -22.53
N GLU A 208 -5.90 32.31 -23.85
CA GLU A 208 -5.69 31.08 -24.58
C GLU A 208 -4.39 30.46 -24.04
N GLU A 209 -4.48 29.31 -23.39
CA GLU A 209 -3.33 28.46 -23.09
C GLU A 209 -2.63 28.10 -24.40
N GLU A 210 -1.54 28.81 -24.69
CA GLU A 210 -0.62 28.39 -25.74
C GLU A 210 -0.11 26.98 -25.45
N SER A 211 -0.47 26.06 -26.31
CA SER A 211 0.07 24.70 -26.36
C SER A 211 1.59 24.78 -26.35
N LEU A 212 2.23 24.37 -25.27
CA LEU A 212 3.67 24.17 -25.18
C LEU A 212 4.10 22.98 -26.05
N THR A 213 4.28 23.21 -27.32
CA THR A 213 5.14 22.36 -28.15
C THR A 213 6.59 22.77 -27.87
N PRO A 214 7.49 21.86 -27.52
CA PRO A 214 8.90 22.20 -27.41
C PRO A 214 9.47 22.40 -28.80
N THR A 215 9.83 23.64 -29.13
CA THR A 215 10.68 23.93 -30.28
C THR A 215 12.11 23.48 -29.99
N PRO A 216 12.80 22.82 -30.92
CA PRO A 216 14.20 22.50 -30.76
C PRO A 216 15.05 23.78 -30.89
N ASP A 217 15.93 23.97 -29.92
CA ASP A 217 16.89 25.04 -29.85
C ASP A 217 17.98 24.84 -30.92
N PRO A 218 18.19 25.79 -31.85
CA PRO A 218 19.33 25.75 -32.73
C PRO A 218 20.53 26.46 -32.10
N GLU A 219 21.56 25.69 -31.78
CA GLU A 219 22.97 26.07 -31.73
C GLU A 219 23.34 27.35 -30.97
N ASN A 220 23.79 27.19 -29.73
CA ASN A 220 24.62 28.18 -29.06
C ASN A 220 26.05 27.64 -28.89
N PRO A 221 27.04 28.05 -29.76
CA PRO A 221 28.43 27.79 -29.51
C PRO A 221 29.00 28.98 -28.73
N ASP A 222 29.09 28.88 -27.40
CA ASP A 222 30.04 29.67 -26.58
C ASP A 222 29.56 29.61 -25.11
N ALA A 223 29.99 28.55 -24.41
CA ALA A 223 30.02 28.54 -22.97
C ALA A 223 31.47 28.64 -22.50
N PRO A 224 31.86 29.62 -21.68
CA PRO A 224 33.22 29.70 -21.17
C PRO A 224 33.45 28.68 -20.05
N GLU A 225 34.62 28.06 -20.16
CA GLU A 225 35.24 27.18 -19.18
C GLU A 225 35.39 27.80 -17.81
N ASN A 226 35.19 26.99 -16.78
CA ASN A 226 35.46 27.31 -15.40
C ASN A 226 36.93 26.91 -15.06
N PRO A 227 37.76 27.80 -14.59
CA PRO A 227 39.05 27.43 -14.00
C PRO A 227 39.04 27.61 -12.48
N ASP A 228 39.59 26.58 -11.85
CA ASP A 228 40.33 26.61 -10.57
C ASP A 228 39.53 26.86 -9.28
N GLY A 229 39.59 26.07 -8.27
CA GLY A 229 40.69 25.26 -7.75
C GLY A 229 40.98 25.73 -6.32
N ASN A 230 41.23 24.79 -5.44
CA ASN A 230 41.76 24.98 -4.07
C ASN A 230 40.74 25.04 -2.95
N GLY A 231 40.79 24.24 -1.90
CA GLY A 231 41.85 23.55 -1.20
C GLY A 231 41.69 23.74 0.28
N GLY A 232 41.89 22.66 1.05
CA GLY A 232 42.22 22.72 2.48
C GLY A 232 41.00 22.73 3.41
N GLU A 233 40.93 22.08 4.54
CA GLU A 233 41.87 21.30 5.34
C GLU A 233 41.10 20.41 6.30
N GLU A 234 41.69 19.34 6.68
CA GLU A 234 41.45 18.40 7.79
C GLU A 234 41.19 19.10 9.13
N GLU A 235 40.34 18.51 9.93
CA GLU A 235 40.62 18.31 11.38
C GLU A 235 39.72 17.22 11.98
N THR A 236 40.33 16.12 12.39
CA THR A 236 39.95 15.23 13.50
C THR A 236 40.90 15.54 14.65
N PRO A 237 40.79 14.98 15.89
CA PRO A 237 39.72 14.24 16.57
C PRO A 237 39.48 14.77 18.02
N GLY A 238 38.42 14.24 18.67
CA GLY A 238 38.19 14.45 20.10
C GLY A 238 37.59 13.24 20.76
N GLU A 239 38.42 12.55 21.52
CA GLU A 239 38.12 11.41 22.41
C GLU A 239 37.36 11.83 23.67
N GLY A 240 36.71 10.83 24.30
CA GLY A 240 36.32 10.77 25.70
C GLY A 240 34.81 10.67 25.92
N GLY A 241 34.23 9.74 26.56
CA GLY A 241 34.65 8.80 27.58
C GLY A 241 33.42 8.21 28.22
N ASP A 242 33.44 6.94 28.43
CA ASP A 242 33.08 6.24 29.66
C ASP A 242 31.66 6.21 30.22
N GLY A 243 31.22 4.98 30.52
CA GLY A 243 30.35 4.67 31.65
C GLY A 243 29.05 3.93 31.37
N GLY A 244 29.04 2.62 31.40
CA GLY A 244 28.35 1.92 32.47
C GLY A 244 27.17 1.05 32.11
N ASP A 245 27.38 -0.25 32.23
CA ASP A 245 26.54 -1.23 32.94
C ASP A 245 25.22 -1.68 32.29
N GLY A 246 25.12 -2.90 31.80
CA GLY A 246 24.76 -4.08 32.59
C GLY A 246 23.34 -4.51 32.32
N GLY A 247 23.15 -5.63 31.63
CA GLY A 247 21.86 -6.29 31.56
C GLY A 247 21.79 -7.38 30.49
N ASP A 248 22.49 -8.48 30.73
CA ASP A 248 22.25 -9.77 30.07
C ASP A 248 20.81 -10.23 30.28
N ASN A 249 20.10 -10.46 29.22
CA ASN A 249 18.99 -11.40 29.16
C ASN A 249 19.12 -12.23 27.89
N ASN A 250 19.83 -13.33 28.04
CA ASN A 250 19.83 -14.51 27.19
C ASN A 250 18.44 -15.18 27.32
N ASP A 251 17.58 -15.05 26.34
CA ASP A 251 16.46 -15.96 26.15
C ASP A 251 16.81 -16.88 24.97
N ASP A 252 17.33 -18.05 25.31
CA ASP A 252 17.57 -19.17 24.40
C ASP A 252 16.24 -19.67 23.83
N ILE A 253 16.04 -19.46 22.54
CA ILE A 253 14.94 -20.05 21.78
C ILE A 253 15.47 -21.30 21.12
N TYR A 254 14.99 -22.49 21.58
CA TYR A 254 15.27 -23.79 20.99
C TYR A 254 14.48 -23.93 19.68
N TYR A 255 15.18 -24.23 18.60
CA TYR A 255 14.59 -24.70 17.34
C TYR A 255 14.54 -26.22 17.37
N TYR A 256 13.36 -26.80 17.06
CA TYR A 256 13.24 -28.20 16.65
C TYR A 256 13.25 -28.26 15.13
N GLU A 257 14.11 -29.11 14.59
CA GLU A 257 14.17 -29.48 13.17
C GLU A 257 12.95 -30.32 12.73
#